data_39ec5a0a022b60a549f5621e6ebc7228
#
_entry.id   39ec5a0a022b60a549f5621e6ebc7228
#
_cell.length_a   1.000
_cell.length_b   1.000
_cell.length_c   1.000
_cell.angle_alpha   90.00
_cell.angle_beta   90.00
_cell.angle_gamma   90.00
#
_symmetry.space_group_name_H-M   'P 1'
#
loop_
_entity.id
_entity.type
_entity.pdbx_description
1 polymer ?
#
loop_
_entity_poly.entity_id
_entity_poly.type
_entity_poly.pdbx_seq_one_letter_code
_entity_poly.pdbx_strand_id
1 'polypeptide(L)'
;MHKEWHLNYELGKKAFEEKKYEVARHHLENVLTEKTTFADVYNMLGFINYIKGKYTEAIDYFKEALKINPHYTEAALNLSVAYNEIGEIDKAKDVYSDAKKVGNVGPFFLDPYVEGKLANMHADIGAIYMDLGIYSEAADEYKKAATLRPSFADIRTRLGSAYRDMKEFQKAIEELTEAVKLNDKYLPGRIQLGLTYYTMGDHDRARQEWQKALAINPDDKVAKMYLSMVTGKGK
;
A
#
# COMPACT_ATOMS: atom_id res chain seq x y z
N MET A 1 -30.00 34.62 -6.22
CA MET A 1 -30.41 33.21 -6.04
C MET A 1 -29.13 32.37 -5.94
N HIS A 2 -28.77 31.93 -4.72
CA HIS A 2 -27.70 30.92 -4.58
C HIS A 2 -28.20 29.64 -5.25
N LYS A 3 -27.45 29.13 -6.21
CA LYS A 3 -27.82 27.87 -6.90
C LYS A 3 -27.82 26.74 -5.88
N GLU A 4 -28.89 26.00 -5.79
CA GLU A 4 -29.11 24.94 -4.79
C GLU A 4 -28.01 23.85 -4.83
N TRP A 5 -27.44 23.59 -6.01
CA TRP A 5 -26.31 22.67 -6.16
C TRP A 5 -25.08 23.09 -5.36
N HIS A 6 -24.81 24.41 -5.17
CA HIS A 6 -23.63 24.85 -4.43
C HIS A 6 -23.74 24.52 -2.94
N LEU A 7 -24.92 24.72 -2.36
CA LEU A 7 -25.18 24.33 -0.99
C LEU A 7 -25.07 22.81 -0.80
N ASN A 8 -25.65 22.05 -1.70
CA ASN A 8 -25.55 20.58 -1.67
C ASN A 8 -24.09 20.11 -1.85
N TYR A 9 -23.28 20.77 -2.68
CA TYR A 9 -21.86 20.46 -2.79
C TYR A 9 -21.11 20.65 -1.47
N GLU A 10 -21.25 21.81 -0.83
CA GLU A 10 -20.58 22.10 0.45
C GLU A 10 -21.03 21.15 1.57
N LEU A 11 -22.32 20.86 1.66
CA LEU A 11 -22.85 19.89 2.63
C LEU A 11 -22.36 18.46 2.36
N GLY A 12 -22.36 18.06 1.11
CA GLY A 12 -21.89 16.76 0.67
C GLY A 12 -20.40 16.56 0.96
N LYS A 13 -19.59 17.56 0.61
CA LYS A 13 -18.14 17.56 0.86
C LYS A 13 -17.84 17.49 2.36
N LYS A 14 -18.46 18.36 3.16
CA LYS A 14 -18.30 18.32 4.61
C LYS A 14 -18.69 16.97 5.22
N ALA A 15 -19.82 16.42 4.81
CA ALA A 15 -20.26 15.12 5.28
C ALA A 15 -19.29 14.00 4.85
N PHE A 16 -18.69 14.11 3.67
CA PHE A 16 -17.67 13.18 3.18
C PHE A 16 -16.40 13.24 4.05
N GLU A 17 -15.88 14.42 4.35
CA GLU A 17 -14.74 14.65 5.24
C GLU A 17 -15.01 14.11 6.66
N GLU A 18 -16.24 14.26 7.16
CA GLU A 18 -16.70 13.72 8.43
C GLU A 18 -17.01 12.20 8.38
N LYS A 19 -16.78 11.54 7.23
CA LYS A 19 -17.07 10.10 6.99
C LYS A 19 -18.54 9.72 7.15
N LYS A 20 -19.46 10.68 7.06
CA LYS A 20 -20.90 10.47 7.05
C LYS A 20 -21.40 10.15 5.63
N TYR A 21 -20.97 9.01 5.12
CA TYR A 21 -21.06 8.67 3.69
C TYR A 21 -22.47 8.61 3.12
N GLU A 22 -23.48 8.21 3.89
CA GLU A 22 -24.88 8.22 3.42
C GLU A 22 -25.41 9.65 3.24
N VAL A 23 -25.07 10.54 4.18
CA VAL A 23 -25.43 11.95 4.09
C VAL A 23 -24.69 12.61 2.93
N ALA A 24 -23.39 12.33 2.81
CA ALA A 24 -22.57 12.83 1.71
C ALA A 24 -23.16 12.41 0.37
N ARG A 25 -23.49 11.12 0.20
CA ARG A 25 -24.07 10.58 -1.04
C ARG A 25 -25.33 11.32 -1.44
N HIS A 26 -26.28 11.49 -0.50
CA HIS A 26 -27.54 12.18 -0.79
C HIS A 26 -27.32 13.60 -1.33
N HIS A 27 -26.44 14.38 -0.69
CA HIS A 27 -26.16 15.74 -1.14
C HIS A 27 -25.38 15.78 -2.47
N LEU A 28 -24.41 14.88 -2.65
CA LEU A 28 -23.61 14.81 -3.88
C LEU A 28 -24.44 14.35 -5.09
N GLU A 29 -25.38 13.42 -4.92
CA GLU A 29 -26.33 13.04 -5.96
C GLU A 29 -27.23 14.21 -6.36
N ASN A 30 -27.68 15.01 -5.39
CA ASN A 30 -28.45 16.23 -5.67
C ASN A 30 -27.65 17.28 -6.47
N VAL A 31 -26.34 17.38 -6.28
CA VAL A 31 -25.49 18.23 -7.13
C VAL A 31 -25.57 17.79 -8.58
N LEU A 32 -25.51 16.49 -8.85
CA LEU A 32 -25.51 15.96 -10.22
C LEU A 32 -26.86 16.12 -10.94
N THR A 33 -27.96 16.34 -10.22
CA THR A 33 -29.25 16.65 -10.87
C THR A 33 -29.24 18.01 -11.58
N GLU A 34 -28.44 18.97 -11.08
CA GLU A 34 -28.32 20.30 -11.65
C GLU A 34 -27.03 20.51 -12.44
N LYS A 35 -25.95 19.81 -12.08
CA LYS A 35 -24.62 19.99 -12.65
C LYS A 35 -23.89 18.67 -12.85
N THR A 36 -23.95 18.16 -14.05
CA THR A 36 -23.39 16.86 -14.44
C THR A 36 -21.89 16.88 -14.77
N THR A 37 -21.26 18.05 -14.83
CA THR A 37 -19.84 18.21 -15.21
C THR A 37 -18.95 18.55 -14.00
N PHE A 38 -19.04 17.73 -12.95
CA PHE A 38 -18.35 18.02 -11.69
C PHE A 38 -17.50 16.80 -11.26
N ALA A 39 -16.26 16.74 -11.78
CA ALA A 39 -15.37 15.59 -11.61
C ALA A 39 -15.16 15.18 -10.15
N ASP A 40 -15.04 16.17 -9.24
CA ASP A 40 -14.85 15.93 -7.82
C ASP A 40 -16.04 15.20 -7.17
N VAL A 41 -17.27 15.57 -7.55
CA VAL A 41 -18.48 14.90 -7.07
C VAL A 41 -18.52 13.44 -7.53
N TYR A 42 -18.17 13.17 -8.78
CA TYR A 42 -18.06 11.81 -9.28
C TYR A 42 -16.99 11.02 -8.54
N ASN A 43 -15.84 11.61 -8.27
CA ASN A 43 -14.78 10.95 -7.50
C ASN A 43 -15.25 10.59 -6.08
N MET A 44 -15.89 11.52 -5.36
CA MET A 44 -16.43 11.25 -4.02
C MET A 44 -17.52 10.17 -4.03
N LEU A 45 -18.43 10.17 -5.00
CA LEU A 45 -19.46 9.12 -5.15
C LEU A 45 -18.84 7.77 -5.49
N GLY A 46 -17.82 7.75 -6.33
CA GLY A 46 -17.03 6.55 -6.62
C GLY A 46 -16.39 5.98 -5.37
N PHE A 47 -15.76 6.83 -4.57
CA PHE A 47 -15.17 6.41 -3.30
C PHE A 47 -16.20 5.85 -2.32
N ILE A 48 -17.37 6.48 -2.19
CA ILE A 48 -18.46 5.99 -1.34
C ILE A 48 -18.94 4.59 -1.78
N ASN A 49 -19.05 4.35 -3.10
CA ASN A 49 -19.41 3.03 -3.60
C ASN A 49 -18.29 2.01 -3.37
N TYR A 50 -17.05 2.41 -3.53
CA TYR A 50 -15.88 1.56 -3.29
C TYR A 50 -15.85 1.03 -1.85
N ILE A 51 -15.99 1.89 -0.83
CA ILE A 51 -15.99 1.46 0.57
C ILE A 51 -17.17 0.56 0.96
N LYS A 52 -18.26 0.57 0.14
CA LYS A 52 -19.41 -0.33 0.30
C LYS A 52 -19.22 -1.67 -0.43
N GLY A 53 -18.06 -1.91 -1.03
CA GLY A 53 -17.77 -3.10 -1.84
C GLY A 53 -18.46 -3.12 -3.22
N LYS A 54 -19.05 -2.01 -3.65
CA LYS A 54 -19.69 -1.86 -4.95
C LYS A 54 -18.67 -1.41 -5.99
N TYR A 55 -17.71 -2.28 -6.28
CA TYR A 55 -16.53 -1.92 -7.08
C TYR A 55 -16.86 -1.57 -8.51
N THR A 56 -17.84 -2.23 -9.14
CA THR A 56 -18.24 -1.95 -10.52
C THR A 56 -18.85 -0.55 -10.65
N GLU A 57 -19.77 -0.19 -9.75
CA GLU A 57 -20.35 1.14 -9.71
C GLU A 57 -19.31 2.22 -9.38
N ALA A 58 -18.36 1.91 -8.49
CA ALA A 58 -17.25 2.81 -8.19
C ALA A 58 -16.38 3.09 -9.43
N ILE A 59 -16.07 2.05 -10.21
CA ILE A 59 -15.32 2.16 -11.47
C ILE A 59 -16.05 3.10 -12.44
N ASP A 60 -17.35 2.98 -12.58
CA ASP A 60 -18.13 3.83 -13.48
C ASP A 60 -18.08 5.29 -13.05
N TYR A 61 -18.22 5.57 -11.76
CA TYR A 61 -18.09 6.92 -11.21
C TYR A 61 -16.68 7.50 -11.43
N PHE A 62 -15.62 6.75 -11.18
CA PHE A 62 -14.25 7.22 -11.40
C PHE A 62 -13.96 7.48 -12.89
N LYS A 63 -14.51 6.67 -13.80
CA LYS A 63 -14.41 6.90 -15.25
C LYS A 63 -15.10 8.20 -15.66
N GLU A 64 -16.29 8.49 -15.14
CA GLU A 64 -16.97 9.77 -15.42
C GLU A 64 -16.16 10.96 -14.87
N ALA A 65 -15.54 10.84 -13.70
CA ALA A 65 -14.63 11.86 -13.17
C ALA A 65 -13.48 12.13 -14.15
N LEU A 66 -12.83 11.07 -14.65
CA LEU A 66 -11.72 11.16 -15.61
C LEU A 66 -12.14 11.64 -17.00
N LYS A 67 -13.37 11.34 -17.45
CA LYS A 67 -13.92 11.86 -18.69
C LYS A 67 -14.11 13.37 -18.63
N ILE A 68 -14.51 13.91 -17.46
CA ILE A 68 -14.66 15.34 -17.22
C ILE A 68 -13.29 16.01 -17.03
N ASN A 69 -12.40 15.41 -16.26
CA ASN A 69 -11.04 15.88 -16.00
C ASN A 69 -10.04 14.72 -16.23
N PRO A 70 -9.47 14.58 -17.44
CA PRO A 70 -8.50 13.52 -17.74
C PRO A 70 -7.23 13.56 -16.90
N HIS A 71 -6.93 14.70 -16.27
CA HIS A 71 -5.77 14.92 -15.40
C HIS A 71 -6.10 14.79 -13.91
N TYR A 72 -7.27 14.25 -13.55
CA TYR A 72 -7.66 14.07 -12.16
C TYR A 72 -6.98 12.84 -11.56
N THR A 73 -5.76 13.02 -11.08
CA THR A 73 -4.88 11.94 -10.63
C THR A 73 -5.50 11.11 -9.49
N GLU A 74 -6.22 11.75 -8.55
CA GLU A 74 -6.88 11.02 -7.45
C GLU A 74 -7.94 10.05 -7.98
N ALA A 75 -8.78 10.49 -8.93
CA ALA A 75 -9.77 9.61 -9.55
C ALA A 75 -9.12 8.46 -10.33
N ALA A 76 -7.99 8.72 -11.00
CA ALA A 76 -7.24 7.67 -11.71
C ALA A 76 -6.64 6.64 -10.74
N LEU A 77 -6.12 7.08 -9.61
CA LEU A 77 -5.60 6.19 -8.57
C LEU A 77 -6.72 5.36 -7.94
N ASN A 78 -7.84 5.99 -7.60
CA ASN A 78 -9.02 5.30 -7.09
C ASN A 78 -9.55 4.26 -8.09
N LEU A 79 -9.57 4.59 -9.38
CA LEU A 79 -9.95 3.68 -10.46
C LEU A 79 -8.99 2.47 -10.54
N SER A 80 -7.68 2.72 -10.45
CA SER A 80 -6.67 1.64 -10.43
C SER A 80 -6.90 0.68 -9.26
N VAL A 81 -7.16 1.22 -8.06
CA VAL A 81 -7.47 0.41 -6.88
C VAL A 81 -8.76 -0.39 -7.08
N ALA A 82 -9.82 0.23 -7.61
CA ALA A 82 -11.09 -0.45 -7.86
C ALA A 82 -10.98 -1.58 -8.91
N TYR A 83 -10.15 -1.38 -9.94
CA TYR A 83 -9.86 -2.46 -10.90
C TYR A 83 -9.10 -3.62 -10.26
N ASN A 84 -8.16 -3.34 -9.35
CA ASN A 84 -7.45 -4.39 -8.63
C ASN A 84 -8.38 -5.25 -7.77
N GLU A 85 -9.36 -4.63 -7.09
CA GLU A 85 -10.33 -5.35 -6.26
C GLU A 85 -11.21 -6.35 -7.06
N ILE A 86 -11.44 -6.08 -8.34
CA ILE A 86 -12.20 -6.99 -9.22
C ILE A 86 -11.30 -7.92 -10.08
N GLY A 87 -9.98 -7.91 -9.83
CA GLY A 87 -9.02 -8.78 -10.52
C GLY A 87 -8.58 -8.30 -11.91
N GLU A 88 -8.95 -7.11 -12.33
CA GLU A 88 -8.57 -6.51 -13.61
C GLU A 88 -7.19 -5.85 -13.54
N ILE A 89 -6.16 -6.64 -13.22
CA ILE A 89 -4.81 -6.19 -12.86
C ILE A 89 -4.15 -5.38 -13.99
N ASP A 90 -4.34 -5.76 -15.24
CA ASP A 90 -3.72 -5.04 -16.36
C ASP A 90 -4.32 -3.65 -16.52
N LYS A 91 -5.65 -3.52 -16.41
CA LYS A 91 -6.31 -2.21 -16.41
C LYS A 91 -5.88 -1.34 -15.24
N ALA A 92 -5.69 -1.95 -14.05
CA ALA A 92 -5.18 -1.24 -12.88
C ALA A 92 -3.78 -0.65 -13.13
N LYS A 93 -2.87 -1.44 -13.73
CA LYS A 93 -1.51 -1.00 -14.08
C LYS A 93 -1.51 0.12 -15.12
N ASP A 94 -2.33 0.01 -16.17
CA ASP A 94 -2.40 1.00 -17.23
C ASP A 94 -2.86 2.35 -16.68
N VAL A 95 -3.97 2.37 -15.94
CA VAL A 95 -4.51 3.59 -15.32
C VAL A 95 -3.50 4.20 -14.34
N TYR A 96 -2.85 3.39 -13.50
CA TYR A 96 -1.83 3.85 -12.57
C TYR A 96 -0.61 4.45 -13.29
N SER A 97 -0.13 3.79 -14.36
CA SER A 97 0.99 4.27 -15.16
C SER A 97 0.70 5.63 -15.79
N ASP A 98 -0.51 5.80 -16.32
CA ASP A 98 -0.94 7.06 -16.94
C ASP A 98 -1.10 8.18 -15.91
N ALA A 99 -1.70 7.89 -14.75
CA ALA A 99 -1.78 8.83 -13.63
C ALA A 99 -0.38 9.31 -13.17
N LYS A 100 0.60 8.41 -13.13
CA LYS A 100 1.98 8.73 -12.76
C LYS A 100 2.68 9.63 -13.78
N LYS A 101 2.42 9.48 -15.07
CA LYS A 101 2.99 10.34 -16.13
C LYS A 101 2.47 11.78 -16.05
N VAL A 102 1.21 11.93 -15.66
CA VAL A 102 0.54 13.24 -15.54
C VAL A 102 0.92 13.96 -14.24
N GLY A 103 1.24 13.20 -13.18
CA GLY A 103 1.44 13.68 -11.81
C GLY A 103 2.74 14.46 -11.55
N ASN A 104 3.38 15.06 -12.56
CA ASN A 104 4.58 15.91 -12.38
C ASN A 104 4.26 17.31 -11.81
N VAL A 105 3.14 17.49 -11.16
CA VAL A 105 2.65 18.78 -10.65
C VAL A 105 2.43 18.74 -9.14
N GLY A 106 3.48 19.07 -8.39
CA GLY A 106 3.41 19.42 -6.95
C GLY A 106 3.38 18.25 -5.97
N PRO A 107 3.51 18.53 -4.66
CA PRO A 107 3.40 17.49 -3.64
C PRO A 107 1.96 16.99 -3.59
N PHE A 108 1.75 15.83 -4.13
CA PHE A 108 0.47 15.18 -4.20
C PHE A 108 0.18 14.52 -2.84
N PHE A 109 -0.78 15.06 -2.12
CA PHE A 109 -1.35 14.36 -0.96
C PHE A 109 -2.41 13.38 -1.48
N LEU A 110 -1.98 12.17 -1.78
CA LEU A 110 -2.91 11.05 -1.90
C LEU A 110 -3.68 10.92 -0.58
N ASP A 111 -4.99 10.65 -0.67
CA ASP A 111 -5.72 10.23 0.52
C ASP A 111 -4.95 9.05 1.16
N PRO A 112 -4.68 9.09 2.47
CA PRO A 112 -3.90 8.04 3.14
C PRO A 112 -4.48 6.64 2.96
N TYR A 113 -5.78 6.52 2.73
CA TYR A 113 -6.44 5.26 2.44
C TYR A 113 -6.06 4.74 1.04
N VAL A 114 -6.09 5.62 0.03
CA VAL A 114 -5.70 5.27 -1.35
C VAL A 114 -4.22 4.90 -1.41
N GLU A 115 -3.34 5.66 -0.75
CA GLU A 115 -1.92 5.29 -0.61
C GLU A 115 -1.74 3.89 0.00
N GLY A 116 -2.49 3.60 1.08
CA GLY A 116 -2.45 2.30 1.73
C GLY A 116 -2.86 1.16 0.81
N LYS A 117 -3.92 1.37 0.03
CA LYS A 117 -4.40 0.36 -0.93
C LYS A 117 -3.41 0.14 -2.07
N LEU A 118 -2.84 1.20 -2.64
CA LEU A 118 -1.81 1.09 -3.67
C LEU A 118 -0.54 0.40 -3.15
N ALA A 119 -0.12 0.73 -1.93
CA ALA A 119 1.01 0.07 -1.31
C ALA A 119 0.77 -1.43 -1.12
N ASN A 120 -0.43 -1.81 -0.65
CA ASN A 120 -0.80 -3.22 -0.52
C ASN A 120 -0.83 -3.93 -1.88
N MET A 121 -1.40 -3.31 -2.91
CA MET A 121 -1.41 -3.86 -4.28
C MET A 121 0.00 -4.17 -4.77
N HIS A 122 0.93 -3.21 -4.64
CA HIS A 122 2.34 -3.44 -4.99
C HIS A 122 2.97 -4.54 -4.13
N ALA A 123 2.65 -4.59 -2.83
CA ALA A 123 3.16 -5.64 -1.95
C ALA A 123 2.64 -7.04 -2.33
N ASP A 124 1.39 -7.15 -2.76
CA ASP A 124 0.79 -8.41 -3.21
C ASP A 124 1.40 -8.88 -4.55
N ILE A 125 1.61 -7.96 -5.50
CA ILE A 125 2.32 -8.26 -6.74
C ILE A 125 3.76 -8.71 -6.45
N GLY A 126 4.45 -8.02 -5.54
CA GLY A 126 5.79 -8.39 -5.09
C GLY A 126 5.82 -9.79 -4.47
N ALA A 127 4.80 -10.17 -3.67
CA ALA A 127 4.69 -11.51 -3.10
C ALA A 127 4.55 -12.60 -4.20
N ILE A 128 3.76 -12.34 -5.23
CA ILE A 128 3.63 -13.26 -6.38
C ILE A 128 4.98 -13.46 -7.06
N TYR A 129 5.75 -12.38 -7.30
CA TYR A 129 7.08 -12.48 -7.88
C TYR A 129 8.06 -13.24 -6.97
N MET A 130 7.98 -13.07 -5.64
CA MET A 130 8.77 -13.86 -4.68
C MET A 130 8.47 -15.36 -4.79
N ASP A 131 7.20 -15.73 -4.87
CA ASP A 131 6.78 -17.12 -4.98
C ASP A 131 7.23 -17.77 -6.31
N LEU A 132 7.37 -16.97 -7.36
CA LEU A 132 7.91 -17.39 -8.65
C LEU A 132 9.44 -17.38 -8.71
N GLY A 133 10.13 -16.93 -7.66
CA GLY A 133 11.59 -16.79 -7.62
C GLY A 133 12.13 -15.62 -8.46
N ILE A 134 11.27 -14.68 -8.87
CA ILE A 134 11.61 -13.51 -9.70
C ILE A 134 11.91 -12.34 -8.75
N TYR A 135 13.01 -12.44 -8.00
CA TYR A 135 13.33 -11.59 -6.86
C TYR A 135 13.58 -10.11 -7.24
N SER A 136 14.08 -9.83 -8.45
CA SER A 136 14.32 -8.46 -8.92
C SER A 136 13.02 -7.68 -9.05
N GLU A 137 12.05 -8.26 -9.72
CA GLU A 137 10.73 -7.68 -9.93
C GLU A 137 9.95 -7.57 -8.60
N ALA A 138 10.13 -8.57 -7.72
CA ALA A 138 9.59 -8.50 -6.37
C ALA A 138 10.15 -7.31 -5.59
N ALA A 139 11.46 -7.08 -5.65
CA ALA A 139 12.12 -5.94 -5.01
C ALA A 139 11.62 -4.61 -5.57
N ASP A 140 11.42 -4.51 -6.89
CA ASP A 140 10.90 -3.30 -7.52
C ASP A 140 9.46 -2.99 -7.06
N GLU A 141 8.60 -3.99 -6.97
CA GLU A 141 7.23 -3.82 -6.47
C GLU A 141 7.20 -3.45 -4.99
N TYR A 142 7.99 -4.12 -4.13
CA TYR A 142 8.10 -3.76 -2.73
C TYR A 142 8.68 -2.35 -2.52
N LYS A 143 9.61 -1.92 -3.37
CA LYS A 143 10.15 -0.55 -3.34
C LYS A 143 9.10 0.49 -3.67
N LYS A 144 8.23 0.23 -4.66
CA LYS A 144 7.07 1.09 -4.95
C LYS A 144 6.12 1.17 -3.74
N ALA A 145 5.82 0.03 -3.12
CA ALA A 145 5.02 -0.03 -1.92
C ALA A 145 5.64 0.75 -0.75
N ALA A 146 6.95 0.59 -0.51
CA ALA A 146 7.68 1.31 0.54
C ALA A 146 7.77 2.83 0.28
N THR A 147 7.77 3.25 -0.98
CA THR A 147 7.72 4.67 -1.36
C THR A 147 6.36 5.29 -1.00
N LEU A 148 5.26 4.58 -1.24
CA LEU A 148 3.91 5.02 -0.88
C LEU A 148 3.71 5.01 0.64
N ARG A 149 4.26 4.04 1.35
CA ARG A 149 4.11 3.86 2.80
C ARG A 149 5.47 3.64 3.48
N PRO A 150 6.28 4.69 3.65
CA PRO A 150 7.63 4.57 4.20
C PRO A 150 7.68 4.04 5.63
N SER A 151 6.60 4.19 6.39
CA SER A 151 6.49 3.74 7.80
C SER A 151 6.03 2.29 7.97
N PHE A 152 5.81 1.54 6.87
CA PHE A 152 5.32 0.16 6.95
C PHE A 152 6.50 -0.81 7.09
N ALA A 153 6.71 -1.27 8.33
CA ALA A 153 7.81 -2.18 8.68
C ALA A 153 7.70 -3.54 7.97
N ASP A 154 6.49 -4.04 7.70
CA ASP A 154 6.26 -5.28 6.98
C ASP A 154 6.68 -5.20 5.50
N ILE A 155 6.37 -4.10 4.81
CA ILE A 155 6.79 -3.87 3.42
C ILE A 155 8.32 -3.81 3.32
N ARG A 156 8.98 -3.07 4.21
CA ARG A 156 10.44 -3.01 4.27
C ARG A 156 11.06 -4.37 4.56
N THR A 157 10.42 -5.17 5.40
CA THR A 157 10.88 -6.54 5.69
C THR A 157 10.79 -7.44 4.46
N ARG A 158 9.72 -7.34 3.68
CA ARG A 158 9.56 -8.06 2.41
C ARG A 158 10.61 -7.61 1.38
N LEU A 159 10.84 -6.30 1.27
CA LEU A 159 11.88 -5.74 0.41
C LEU A 159 13.29 -6.25 0.79
N GLY A 160 13.61 -6.21 2.08
CA GLY A 160 14.86 -6.74 2.60
C GLY A 160 15.03 -8.24 2.33
N SER A 161 13.93 -9.02 2.43
CA SER A 161 13.96 -10.44 2.09
C SER A 161 14.23 -10.67 0.59
N ALA A 162 13.61 -9.88 -0.30
CA ALA A 162 13.87 -9.95 -1.73
C ALA A 162 15.34 -9.63 -2.05
N TYR A 163 15.92 -8.59 -1.46
CA TYR A 163 17.33 -8.26 -1.63
C TYR A 163 18.26 -9.38 -1.10
N ARG A 164 17.93 -10.01 0.05
CA ARG A 164 18.69 -11.17 0.53
C ARG A 164 18.70 -12.30 -0.48
N ASP A 165 17.55 -12.62 -1.07
CA ASP A 165 17.42 -13.73 -2.00
C ASP A 165 18.09 -13.42 -3.36
N MET A 166 18.24 -12.12 -3.70
CA MET A 166 19.13 -11.62 -4.76
C MET A 166 20.62 -11.62 -4.37
N LYS A 167 20.97 -11.97 -3.12
CA LYS A 167 22.32 -11.87 -2.53
C LYS A 167 22.86 -10.42 -2.41
N GLU A 168 21.98 -9.43 -2.50
CA GLU A 168 22.30 -8.03 -2.28
C GLU A 168 22.23 -7.71 -0.76
N PHE A 169 23.10 -8.37 0.00
CA PHE A 169 23.00 -8.41 1.47
C PHE A 169 23.09 -7.03 2.13
N GLN A 170 23.86 -6.10 1.58
CA GLN A 170 23.96 -4.76 2.17
C GLN A 170 22.62 -4.04 2.10
N LYS A 171 21.94 -4.06 0.95
CA LYS A 171 20.59 -3.49 0.81
C LYS A 171 19.58 -4.20 1.70
N ALA A 172 19.68 -5.52 1.81
CA ALA A 172 18.81 -6.28 2.69
C ALA A 172 18.94 -5.83 4.15
N ILE A 173 20.17 -5.67 4.65
CA ILE A 173 20.44 -5.20 6.02
C ILE A 173 19.90 -3.79 6.22
N GLU A 174 20.07 -2.89 5.26
CA GLU A 174 19.58 -1.51 5.35
C GLU A 174 18.05 -1.49 5.53
N GLU A 175 17.31 -2.17 4.67
CA GLU A 175 15.84 -2.20 4.73
C GLU A 175 15.33 -2.91 6.00
N LEU A 176 15.92 -4.04 6.39
CA LEU A 176 15.54 -4.77 7.60
C LEU A 176 15.87 -4.00 8.87
N THR A 177 17.00 -3.29 8.89
CA THR A 177 17.35 -2.41 10.02
C THR A 177 16.36 -1.26 10.14
N GLU A 178 15.95 -0.68 9.02
CA GLU A 178 14.94 0.38 9.03
C GLU A 178 13.58 -0.14 9.48
N ALA A 179 13.18 -1.34 9.06
CA ALA A 179 11.95 -1.99 9.53
C ALA A 179 11.94 -2.15 11.06
N VAL A 180 13.07 -2.58 11.64
CA VAL A 180 13.23 -2.73 13.10
C VAL A 180 13.25 -1.39 13.83
N LYS A 181 13.78 -0.32 13.21
CA LYS A 181 13.74 1.04 13.79
C LYS A 181 12.34 1.63 13.80
N LEU A 182 11.54 1.38 12.74
CA LEU A 182 10.15 1.82 12.68
C LEU A 182 9.28 1.18 13.75
N ASN A 183 9.58 -0.07 14.12
CA ASN A 183 8.92 -0.78 15.20
C ASN A 183 9.93 -1.72 15.89
N ASP A 184 10.42 -1.31 17.05
CA ASP A 184 11.44 -2.05 17.81
C ASP A 184 10.95 -3.42 18.33
N LYS A 185 9.63 -3.60 18.43
CA LYS A 185 8.97 -4.87 18.79
C LYS A 185 8.55 -5.70 17.57
N TYR A 186 8.92 -5.27 16.36
CA TYR A 186 8.54 -5.98 15.13
C TYR A 186 9.38 -7.24 14.93
N LEU A 187 8.86 -8.33 15.44
CA LEU A 187 9.50 -9.64 15.47
C LEU A 187 9.94 -10.15 14.09
N PRO A 188 9.09 -10.09 13.03
CA PRO A 188 9.47 -10.59 11.70
C PRO A 188 10.72 -9.88 11.14
N GLY A 189 10.84 -8.56 11.32
CA GLY A 189 12.01 -7.80 10.86
C GLY A 189 13.31 -8.29 11.51
N ARG A 190 13.30 -8.54 12.83
CA ARG A 190 14.47 -9.08 13.55
C ARG A 190 14.81 -10.49 13.10
N ILE A 191 13.81 -11.34 12.90
CA ILE A 191 14.03 -12.71 12.43
C ILE A 191 14.68 -12.68 11.04
N GLN A 192 14.19 -11.87 10.12
CA GLN A 192 14.73 -11.76 8.77
C GLN A 192 16.11 -11.12 8.74
N LEU A 193 16.39 -10.15 9.62
CA LEU A 193 17.72 -9.55 9.76
C LEU A 193 18.74 -10.61 10.23
N GLY A 194 18.38 -11.40 11.25
CA GLY A 194 19.19 -12.52 11.71
C GLY A 194 19.42 -13.56 10.59
N LEU A 195 18.39 -13.89 9.82
CA LEU A 195 18.52 -14.82 8.70
C LEU A 195 19.44 -14.26 7.59
N THR A 196 19.39 -12.96 7.35
CA THR A 196 20.29 -12.30 6.40
C THR A 196 21.75 -12.40 6.85
N TYR A 197 22.05 -12.11 8.13
CA TYR A 197 23.39 -12.29 8.68
C TYR A 197 23.86 -13.74 8.61
N TYR A 198 22.99 -14.68 8.93
CA TYR A 198 23.30 -16.10 8.83
C TYR A 198 23.66 -16.52 7.40
N THR A 199 22.88 -16.07 6.41
CA THR A 199 23.14 -16.36 4.99
C THR A 199 24.48 -15.78 4.51
N MET A 200 24.92 -14.68 5.11
CA MET A 200 26.26 -14.10 4.87
C MET A 200 27.40 -14.84 5.58
N GLY A 201 27.08 -15.78 6.48
CA GLY A 201 28.05 -16.48 7.32
C GLY A 201 28.39 -15.74 8.63
N ASP A 202 27.74 -14.62 8.92
CA ASP A 202 27.91 -13.88 10.18
C ASP A 202 26.99 -14.44 11.28
N HIS A 203 27.44 -15.59 11.82
CA HIS A 203 26.65 -16.32 12.82
C HIS A 203 26.52 -15.55 14.15
N ASP A 204 27.46 -14.67 14.48
CA ASP A 204 27.40 -13.91 15.73
C ASP A 204 26.36 -12.82 15.69
N ARG A 205 26.27 -12.03 14.61
CA ARG A 205 25.19 -11.05 14.42
C ARG A 205 23.83 -11.74 14.24
N ALA A 206 23.77 -12.85 13.55
CA ALA A 206 22.55 -13.65 13.44
C ALA A 206 22.01 -14.06 14.81
N ARG A 207 22.89 -14.63 15.66
CA ARG A 207 22.57 -15.01 17.05
C ARG A 207 22.02 -13.83 17.86
N GLN A 208 22.66 -12.68 17.77
CA GLN A 208 22.24 -11.47 18.50
C GLN A 208 20.82 -11.03 18.10
N GLU A 209 20.51 -11.01 16.81
CA GLU A 209 19.16 -10.61 16.35
C GLU A 209 18.08 -11.60 16.78
N TRP A 210 18.34 -12.90 16.73
CA TRP A 210 17.39 -13.90 17.23
C TRP A 210 17.24 -13.89 18.76
N GLN A 211 18.28 -13.59 19.51
CA GLN A 211 18.19 -13.35 20.95
C GLN A 211 17.32 -12.12 21.28
N LYS A 212 17.50 -11.02 20.55
CA LYS A 212 16.62 -9.84 20.66
C LYS A 212 15.17 -10.17 20.30
N ALA A 213 14.94 -11.02 19.27
CA ALA A 213 13.62 -11.51 18.92
C ALA A 213 12.98 -12.30 20.09
N LEU A 214 13.74 -13.19 20.74
CA LEU A 214 13.28 -13.95 21.90
C LEU A 214 13.09 -13.10 23.16
N ALA A 215 13.79 -11.96 23.26
CA ALA A 215 13.51 -11.00 24.33
C ALA A 215 12.15 -10.30 24.15
N ILE A 216 11.65 -10.16 22.91
CA ILE A 216 10.33 -9.63 22.61
C ILE A 216 9.25 -10.70 22.83
N ASN A 217 9.46 -11.90 22.28
CA ASN A 217 8.57 -13.04 22.44
C ASN A 217 9.40 -14.30 22.79
N PRO A 218 9.49 -14.65 24.08
CA PRO A 218 10.26 -15.82 24.52
C PRO A 218 9.77 -17.14 23.97
N ASP A 219 8.52 -17.21 23.48
CA ASP A 219 7.92 -18.44 22.96
C ASP A 219 7.88 -18.54 21.43
N ASP A 220 8.54 -17.59 20.76
CA ASP A 220 8.61 -17.65 19.31
C ASP A 220 9.38 -18.87 18.81
N LYS A 221 8.66 -19.73 18.09
CA LYS A 221 9.20 -21.02 17.61
C LYS A 221 10.25 -20.84 16.51
N VAL A 222 10.07 -19.81 15.67
CA VAL A 222 10.96 -19.55 14.53
C VAL A 222 12.29 -19.02 15.02
N ALA A 223 12.28 -18.06 15.93
CA ALA A 223 13.50 -17.52 16.53
C ALA A 223 14.25 -18.59 17.33
N LYS A 224 13.55 -19.45 18.11
CA LYS A 224 14.14 -20.61 18.80
C LYS A 224 14.81 -21.56 17.84
N MET A 225 14.13 -21.91 16.75
CA MET A 225 14.64 -22.79 15.71
C MET A 225 15.93 -22.25 15.11
N TYR A 226 15.92 -21.00 14.65
CA TYR A 226 17.11 -20.38 14.05
C TYR A 226 18.27 -20.22 15.06
N LEU A 227 17.98 -19.87 16.31
CA LEU A 227 19.01 -19.78 17.34
C LEU A 227 19.67 -21.13 17.60
N SER A 228 18.93 -22.23 17.57
CA SER A 228 19.48 -23.58 17.74
C SER A 228 20.48 -23.97 16.64
N MET A 229 20.28 -23.48 15.40
CA MET A 229 21.18 -23.74 14.27
C MET A 229 22.59 -23.19 14.50
N VAL A 230 22.71 -22.04 15.17
CA VAL A 230 24.01 -21.39 15.44
C VAL A 230 24.62 -21.75 16.80
N THR A 231 23.83 -22.34 17.70
CA THR A 231 24.32 -22.72 19.04
C THR A 231 24.69 -24.20 19.16
N GLY A 232 24.47 -24.99 18.12
CA GLY A 232 24.77 -26.43 18.11
C GLY A 232 23.94 -27.28 19.10
N LYS A 233 22.85 -26.74 19.66
CA LYS A 233 21.93 -27.42 20.58
C LYS A 233 20.77 -28.15 19.88
N GLY A 234 20.99 -28.60 18.67
CA GLY A 234 20.02 -29.35 17.89
C GLY A 234 20.52 -30.77 17.57
N LYS A 235 20.80 -31.55 18.60
CA LYS A 235 20.91 -33.04 18.51
C LYS A 235 20.15 -33.66 19.65
#